data_6712ab652db27639c9fd3c8fdf6d0bde
#
_entry.id   6712ab652db27639c9fd3c8fdf6d0bde
#
_cell.length_a   1.000
_cell.length_b   1.000
_cell.length_c   1.000
_cell.angle_alpha   90.00
_cell.angle_beta   90.00
_cell.angle_gamma   90.00
#
_symmetry.space_group_name_H-M   'P 1'
#
loop_
_entity.id
_entity.type
_entity.pdbx_description
1 polymer ?
#
loop_
_entity_poly.entity_id
_entity_poly.type
_entity_poly.pdbx_seq_one_letter_code
_entity_poly.pdbx_strand_id
1 'polypeptide(L)'
;MAAASPSTSDAAEHLARLVQRLRRLVRGELILAGGHARLQPQDETDVATALELARELAVPVRFGGVTGGLSAVLAGHADSSRGGLPSMLIDASSHLTRAARFDGTRGMIEVQPGVRLADLNRLLQPHGWWLPIETHPESGATLGGLVGLDAAAAAPAWGTLADRLLGIDAILDDGTRQLFGPFGERSSVSLNSGRAGQLVSSLFGIAAGVQADMARHWPPGQRVPDGYLLDAFHPRPQRPYTPDGSVNLAHLLAGSAGTLAWSARLHLRLLRRPVVLRWALFLQPSAAAALTHAPAVLALQPSAALLLDAADLRRLAGSRHPDDQALCRLAGIGPGMSGRPDGTQQGEAGPAAWLVRFSGEVGADVQAAHRRLAALLDPRRQEGAAGLTLQAGGGLQSHGRTAAGDVQPVWQVLLSERGSPTSPPSACIIPLPPQDPATLAGLVSALDERLASHGVQPSWRGQVAAGELQLVVPEGAGPLARQVLAATLPPRWSPALREAFAEVHRQFDPTGILLGGR
;
A
#
# COMPACT_ATOMS: atom_id res chain seq x y z
N MET A 1 20.29 -29.23 -10.24
CA MET A 1 21.50 -28.93 -9.42
C MET A 1 21.33 -27.49 -8.96
N ALA A 2 21.09 -27.27 -7.67
CA ALA A 2 21.06 -25.93 -7.10
C ALA A 2 22.49 -25.37 -7.16
N ALA A 3 22.66 -24.25 -7.86
CA ALA A 3 23.93 -23.53 -7.86
C ALA A 3 24.22 -23.05 -6.42
N ALA A 4 25.41 -23.31 -5.92
CA ALA A 4 25.84 -22.85 -4.60
C ALA A 4 25.76 -21.31 -4.58
N SER A 5 25.16 -20.76 -3.52
CA SER A 5 25.10 -19.30 -3.34
C SER A 5 26.53 -18.74 -3.30
N PRO A 6 26.83 -17.66 -4.06
CA PRO A 6 28.17 -17.09 -4.09
C PRO A 6 28.60 -16.63 -2.69
N SER A 7 29.88 -16.71 -2.40
CA SER A 7 30.44 -16.17 -1.18
C SER A 7 30.30 -14.64 -1.17
N THR A 8 30.31 -14.03 0.01
CA THR A 8 30.23 -12.55 0.14
C THR A 8 31.39 -11.85 -0.60
N SER A 9 32.55 -12.51 -0.71
CA SER A 9 33.71 -12.03 -1.46
C SER A 9 33.45 -12.02 -2.97
N ASP A 10 32.89 -13.13 -3.51
CA ASP A 10 32.59 -13.25 -4.94
C ASP A 10 31.50 -12.23 -5.36
N ALA A 11 30.49 -12.05 -4.51
CA ALA A 11 29.43 -11.08 -4.75
C ALA A 11 29.96 -9.62 -4.77
N ALA A 12 30.97 -9.29 -3.93
CA ALA A 12 31.59 -7.97 -3.93
C ALA A 12 32.42 -7.75 -5.21
N GLU A 13 33.12 -8.77 -5.69
CA GLU A 13 33.87 -8.70 -6.95
C GLU A 13 32.95 -8.54 -8.16
N HIS A 14 31.85 -9.29 -8.21
CA HIS A 14 30.83 -9.16 -9.26
C HIS A 14 30.23 -7.75 -9.28
N LEU A 15 29.89 -7.20 -8.11
CA LEU A 15 29.39 -5.82 -8.01
C LEU A 15 30.43 -4.79 -8.50
N ALA A 16 31.70 -4.98 -8.14
CA ALA A 16 32.79 -4.08 -8.58
C ALA A 16 32.94 -4.10 -10.10
N ARG A 17 32.88 -5.27 -10.74
CA ARG A 17 32.91 -5.45 -12.20
C ARG A 17 31.69 -4.78 -12.85
N LEU A 18 30.49 -4.98 -12.28
CA LEU A 18 29.27 -4.33 -12.73
C LEU A 18 29.42 -2.80 -12.74
N VAL A 19 29.85 -2.23 -11.62
CA VAL A 19 30.06 -0.78 -11.46
C VAL A 19 31.07 -0.25 -12.47
N GLN A 20 32.17 -0.97 -12.69
CA GLN A 20 33.20 -0.58 -13.67
C GLN A 20 32.64 -0.51 -15.10
N ARG A 21 31.81 -1.49 -15.49
CA ARG A 21 31.17 -1.53 -16.82
C ARG A 21 30.10 -0.44 -16.95
N LEU A 22 29.22 -0.28 -15.94
CA LEU A 22 28.17 0.72 -15.95
C LEU A 22 28.69 2.15 -16.07
N ARG A 23 29.79 2.50 -15.41
CA ARG A 23 30.40 3.84 -15.52
C ARG A 23 30.74 4.28 -16.94
N ARG A 24 30.87 3.32 -17.87
CA ARG A 24 31.18 3.59 -19.29
C ARG A 24 29.94 3.60 -20.18
N LEU A 25 28.83 3.04 -19.73
CA LEU A 25 27.67 2.74 -20.57
C LEU A 25 26.44 3.56 -20.20
N VAL A 26 26.27 3.90 -18.92
CA VAL A 26 25.13 4.65 -18.43
C VAL A 26 25.44 6.13 -18.28
N ARG A 27 24.43 6.98 -18.47
CA ARG A 27 24.52 8.42 -18.27
C ARG A 27 24.09 8.85 -16.87
N GLY A 28 23.38 7.96 -16.18
CA GLY A 28 22.92 8.19 -14.81
C GLY A 28 24.04 8.21 -13.79
N GLU A 29 23.75 8.76 -12.63
CA GLU A 29 24.70 8.85 -11.53
C GLU A 29 24.84 7.49 -10.84
N LEU A 30 26.09 7.09 -10.56
CA LEU A 30 26.41 5.82 -9.90
C LEU A 30 27.17 6.09 -8.60
N ILE A 31 26.51 5.80 -7.47
CA ILE A 31 27.01 6.04 -6.10
C ILE A 31 27.35 4.69 -5.47
N LEU A 32 28.51 4.62 -4.81
CA LEU A 32 28.92 3.46 -4.01
C LEU A 32 28.88 3.81 -2.53
N ALA A 33 28.16 3.03 -1.74
CA ALA A 33 28.07 3.23 -0.30
C ALA A 33 27.80 1.88 0.41
N GLY A 34 28.53 1.61 1.50
CA GLY A 34 28.25 0.47 2.39
C GLY A 34 28.31 -0.91 1.71
N GLY A 35 29.12 -1.08 0.66
CA GLY A 35 29.19 -2.35 -0.09
C GLY A 35 28.06 -2.56 -1.11
N HIS A 36 27.24 -1.54 -1.36
CA HIS A 36 26.17 -1.54 -2.35
C HIS A 36 26.39 -0.45 -3.40
N ALA A 37 25.85 -0.62 -4.59
CA ALA A 37 25.81 0.38 -5.64
C ALA A 37 24.39 0.97 -5.76
N ARG A 38 24.27 2.28 -5.94
CA ARG A 38 23.02 2.97 -6.26
C ARG A 38 23.15 3.63 -7.61
N LEU A 39 22.31 3.25 -8.56
CA LEU A 39 22.17 3.90 -9.86
C LEU A 39 20.95 4.82 -9.84
N GLN A 40 21.17 6.10 -10.17
CA GLN A 40 20.12 7.05 -10.48
C GLN A 40 20.06 7.20 -12.01
N PRO A 41 19.22 6.43 -12.71
CA PRO A 41 19.22 6.37 -14.15
C PRO A 41 18.73 7.69 -14.75
N GLN A 42 19.38 8.14 -15.82
CA GLN A 42 18.97 9.32 -16.58
C GLN A 42 17.74 9.04 -17.44
N ASP A 43 17.66 7.82 -17.97
CA ASP A 43 16.53 7.34 -18.76
C ASP A 43 16.34 5.81 -18.64
N GLU A 44 15.35 5.30 -19.37
CA GLU A 44 14.99 3.88 -19.40
C GLU A 44 16.10 2.99 -20.03
N THR A 45 16.99 3.56 -20.82
CA THR A 45 18.11 2.83 -21.46
C THR A 45 19.16 2.47 -20.41
N ASP A 46 19.44 3.39 -19.49
CA ASP A 46 20.34 3.13 -18.37
C ASP A 46 19.84 1.94 -17.53
N VAL A 47 18.52 1.86 -17.31
CA VAL A 47 17.92 0.75 -16.54
C VAL A 47 18.04 -0.57 -17.29
N ALA A 48 17.71 -0.60 -18.58
CA ALA A 48 17.82 -1.81 -19.40
C ALA A 48 19.28 -2.34 -19.41
N THR A 49 20.23 -1.45 -19.65
CA THR A 49 21.67 -1.77 -19.62
C THR A 49 22.10 -2.29 -18.25
N ALA A 50 21.61 -1.68 -17.19
CA ALA A 50 21.96 -2.10 -15.81
C ALA A 50 21.41 -3.49 -15.49
N LEU A 51 20.17 -3.81 -15.89
CA LEU A 51 19.57 -5.13 -15.68
C LEU A 51 20.29 -6.22 -16.51
N GLU A 52 20.54 -5.95 -17.80
CA GLU A 52 21.28 -6.88 -18.66
C GLU A 52 22.64 -7.25 -18.06
N LEU A 53 23.41 -6.25 -17.64
CA LEU A 53 24.74 -6.47 -17.04
C LEU A 53 24.66 -7.12 -15.65
N ALA A 54 23.68 -6.77 -14.85
CA ALA A 54 23.47 -7.37 -13.53
C ALA A 54 23.14 -8.87 -13.67
N ARG A 55 22.32 -9.21 -14.66
CA ARG A 55 22.02 -10.61 -15.01
C ARG A 55 23.25 -11.37 -15.47
N GLU A 56 24.04 -10.78 -16.38
CA GLU A 56 25.30 -11.39 -16.87
C GLU A 56 26.28 -11.69 -15.73
N LEU A 57 26.38 -10.79 -14.76
CA LEU A 57 27.32 -10.87 -13.63
C LEU A 57 26.70 -11.47 -12.35
N ALA A 58 25.46 -11.94 -12.42
CA ALA A 58 24.69 -12.46 -11.29
C ALA A 58 24.68 -11.52 -10.06
N VAL A 59 24.58 -10.20 -10.28
CA VAL A 59 24.49 -9.19 -9.23
C VAL A 59 23.03 -8.96 -8.85
N PRO A 60 22.66 -9.10 -7.57
CA PRO A 60 21.31 -8.81 -7.12
C PRO A 60 20.92 -7.34 -7.33
N VAL A 61 19.69 -7.13 -7.80
CA VAL A 61 19.13 -5.80 -8.08
C VAL A 61 17.89 -5.55 -7.23
N ARG A 62 17.78 -4.35 -6.68
CA ARG A 62 16.59 -3.84 -6.00
C ARG A 62 16.11 -2.58 -6.72
N PHE A 63 14.80 -2.39 -6.74
CA PHE A 63 14.23 -1.15 -7.24
C PHE A 63 13.88 -0.24 -6.08
N GLY A 64 14.51 0.95 -6.05
CA GLY A 64 14.24 2.00 -5.08
C GLY A 64 13.00 2.78 -5.49
N GLY A 65 12.08 2.94 -4.56
CA GLY A 65 10.98 3.86 -4.64
C GLY A 65 10.68 4.37 -3.25
N VAL A 66 10.39 5.65 -3.09
CA VAL A 66 9.91 6.15 -1.81
C VAL A 66 8.45 5.75 -1.68
N THR A 67 8.18 4.92 -0.69
CA THR A 67 6.83 4.45 -0.38
C THR A 67 6.41 5.11 0.91
N GLY A 68 5.48 6.02 0.84
CA GLY A 68 4.92 6.60 2.06
C GLY A 68 4.02 5.60 2.78
N GLY A 69 4.25 5.39 4.05
CA GLY A 69 3.34 4.64 4.90
C GLY A 69 3.76 3.19 5.22
N LEU A 70 2.78 2.34 5.54
CA LEU A 70 2.93 0.94 5.98
C LEU A 70 3.91 0.11 5.13
N SER A 71 3.98 0.44 3.88
CA SER A 71 4.82 -0.19 2.88
C SER A 71 6.32 0.04 3.09
N ALA A 72 6.72 1.17 3.65
CA ALA A 72 8.12 1.41 4.03
C ALA A 72 8.53 0.48 5.19
N VAL A 73 7.59 0.17 6.09
CA VAL A 73 7.81 -0.78 7.19
C VAL A 73 7.93 -2.21 6.66
N LEU A 74 7.10 -2.58 5.69
CA LEU A 74 7.17 -3.92 5.08
C LEU A 74 8.46 -4.09 4.24
N ALA A 75 8.88 -3.06 3.52
CA ALA A 75 10.15 -3.08 2.77
C ALA A 75 11.38 -3.07 3.69
N GLY A 76 11.33 -2.39 4.84
CA GLY A 76 12.43 -2.31 5.80
C GLY A 76 12.61 -3.59 6.63
N HIS A 77 11.57 -4.38 6.83
CA HIS A 77 11.66 -5.62 7.62
C HIS A 77 12.27 -6.80 6.87
N ALA A 78 12.31 -6.74 5.54
CA ALA A 78 12.92 -7.82 4.75
C ALA A 78 14.46 -7.81 4.78
N ASP A 79 15.09 -6.73 5.24
CA ASP A 79 16.52 -6.53 5.01
C ASP A 79 17.44 -6.66 6.23
N SER A 80 16.91 -6.66 7.44
CA SER A 80 17.75 -6.78 8.64
C SER A 80 18.13 -8.22 9.01
N SER A 81 17.52 -9.24 8.38
CA SER A 81 17.74 -10.65 8.73
C SER A 81 18.54 -11.45 7.70
N ARG A 82 18.80 -10.90 6.50
CA ARG A 82 19.73 -11.51 5.54
C ARG A 82 20.93 -10.59 5.42
N GLY A 83 22.00 -10.92 6.13
CA GLY A 83 23.31 -10.23 6.07
C GLY A 83 23.61 -9.87 4.62
N GLY A 84 23.60 -8.55 4.34
CA GLY A 84 23.39 -8.02 3.01
C GLY A 84 24.48 -8.43 2.02
N LEU A 85 24.12 -9.33 1.12
CA LEU A 85 24.93 -9.54 -0.07
C LEU A 85 25.06 -8.22 -0.84
N PRO A 86 26.25 -7.89 -1.34
CA PRO A 86 26.46 -6.76 -2.23
C PRO A 86 25.42 -6.73 -3.35
N SER A 87 24.74 -5.61 -3.53
CA SER A 87 23.63 -5.50 -4.47
C SER A 87 23.59 -4.12 -5.12
N MET A 88 22.88 -3.99 -6.23
CA MET A 88 22.60 -2.72 -6.88
C MET A 88 21.18 -2.25 -6.59
N LEU A 89 21.03 -0.98 -6.21
CA LEU A 89 19.75 -0.29 -6.10
C LEU A 89 19.56 0.62 -7.33
N ILE A 90 18.48 0.44 -8.07
CA ILE A 90 18.05 1.34 -9.15
C ILE A 90 17.00 2.29 -8.60
N ASP A 91 17.30 3.58 -8.57
CA ASP A 91 16.44 4.61 -7.98
C ASP A 91 15.98 5.64 -9.03
N ALA A 92 14.69 5.56 -9.39
CA ALA A 92 14.07 6.41 -10.40
C ALA A 92 13.68 7.81 -9.89
N SER A 93 13.82 8.11 -8.61
CA SER A 93 13.23 9.31 -7.97
C SER A 93 13.82 10.64 -8.42
N SER A 94 15.03 10.65 -8.99
CA SER A 94 15.76 11.86 -9.36
C SER A 94 15.46 12.37 -10.77
N HIS A 95 15.37 11.50 -11.77
CA HIS A 95 15.30 11.89 -13.19
C HIS A 95 14.06 11.40 -13.91
N LEU A 96 13.51 10.26 -13.54
CA LEU A 96 12.35 9.66 -14.19
C LEU A 96 11.04 10.15 -13.56
N THR A 97 10.83 11.47 -13.64
CA THR A 97 9.76 12.20 -12.91
C THR A 97 8.78 12.93 -13.84
N ARG A 98 8.70 12.54 -15.12
CA ARG A 98 7.82 13.21 -16.07
C ARG A 98 6.40 12.64 -16.02
N ALA A 99 5.40 13.53 -15.93
CA ALA A 99 3.99 13.27 -16.19
C ALA A 99 3.65 13.81 -17.59
N ALA A 100 3.03 13.01 -18.43
CA ALA A 100 2.74 13.32 -19.82
C ALA A 100 1.36 12.79 -20.26
N ARG A 101 0.91 13.20 -21.44
CA ARG A 101 -0.30 12.69 -22.12
C ARG A 101 -1.55 12.71 -21.24
N PHE A 102 -1.75 13.78 -20.46
CA PHE A 102 -2.98 13.96 -19.70
C PHE A 102 -4.17 14.18 -20.64
N ASP A 103 -5.13 13.24 -20.60
CA ASP A 103 -6.44 13.35 -21.27
C ASP A 103 -7.50 13.65 -20.22
N GLY A 104 -7.84 14.94 -20.08
CA GLY A 104 -8.87 15.40 -19.14
C GLY A 104 -10.29 15.00 -19.53
N THR A 105 -10.54 14.54 -20.77
CA THR A 105 -11.85 14.05 -21.21
C THR A 105 -12.09 12.63 -20.70
N ARG A 106 -11.06 11.79 -20.81
CA ARG A 106 -11.11 10.38 -20.40
C ARG A 106 -10.62 10.13 -18.98
N GLY A 107 -9.99 11.12 -18.34
CA GLY A 107 -9.37 10.96 -17.03
C GLY A 107 -8.19 10.00 -17.06
N MET A 108 -7.30 10.15 -18.03
CA MET A 108 -6.15 9.28 -18.23
C MET A 108 -4.85 10.09 -18.21
N ILE A 109 -3.77 9.49 -17.72
CA ILE A 109 -2.44 10.09 -17.74
C ILE A 109 -1.36 9.03 -17.85
N GLU A 110 -0.25 9.38 -18.52
CA GLU A 110 0.98 8.59 -18.55
C GLU A 110 2.01 9.24 -17.63
N VAL A 111 2.66 8.45 -16.78
CA VAL A 111 3.65 8.94 -15.82
C VAL A 111 4.86 8.02 -15.71
N GLN A 112 6.03 8.61 -15.45
CA GLN A 112 7.23 7.87 -15.11
C GLN A 112 7.24 7.44 -13.62
N PRO A 113 7.98 6.38 -13.24
CA PRO A 113 7.89 5.78 -11.92
C PRO A 113 8.36 6.68 -10.77
N GLY A 114 9.26 7.62 -11.04
CA GLY A 114 9.78 8.57 -10.06
C GLY A 114 8.87 9.77 -9.77
N VAL A 115 7.75 9.93 -10.49
CA VAL A 115 6.77 10.98 -10.20
C VAL A 115 6.24 10.80 -8.78
N ARG A 116 6.27 11.86 -7.97
CA ARG A 116 5.69 11.84 -6.63
C ARG A 116 4.18 12.01 -6.69
N LEU A 117 3.46 11.24 -5.89
CA LEU A 117 2.00 11.32 -5.83
C LEU A 117 1.49 12.73 -5.52
N ALA A 118 2.15 13.44 -4.60
CA ALA A 118 1.78 14.80 -4.23
C ALA A 118 1.91 15.76 -5.42
N ASP A 119 2.97 15.63 -6.22
CA ASP A 119 3.19 16.47 -7.40
C ASP A 119 2.19 16.16 -8.52
N LEU A 120 1.90 14.87 -8.73
CA LEU A 120 0.85 14.45 -9.67
C LEU A 120 -0.51 15.04 -9.27
N ASN A 121 -0.94 14.86 -8.03
CA ASN A 121 -2.23 15.36 -7.58
C ASN A 121 -2.32 16.89 -7.59
N ARG A 122 -1.20 17.60 -7.36
CA ARG A 122 -1.12 19.06 -7.54
C ARG A 122 -1.29 19.47 -9.00
N LEU A 123 -0.66 18.74 -9.94
CA LEU A 123 -0.82 18.95 -11.38
C LEU A 123 -2.28 18.76 -11.83
N LEU A 124 -2.96 17.74 -11.31
CA LEU A 124 -4.33 17.37 -11.70
C LEU A 124 -5.42 18.22 -11.04
N GLN A 125 -5.12 18.86 -9.92
CA GLN A 125 -6.09 19.63 -9.11
C GLN A 125 -6.86 20.69 -9.91
N PRO A 126 -6.22 21.54 -10.75
CA PRO A 126 -6.93 22.57 -11.52
C PRO A 126 -7.94 21.99 -12.52
N HIS A 127 -7.77 20.73 -12.89
CA HIS A 127 -8.62 20.01 -13.84
C HIS A 127 -9.75 19.21 -13.16
N GLY A 128 -9.82 19.21 -11.82
CA GLY A 128 -10.79 18.46 -11.04
C GLY A 128 -10.57 16.94 -11.06
N TRP A 129 -9.36 16.50 -11.37
CA TRP A 129 -8.95 15.11 -11.36
C TRP A 129 -7.95 14.82 -10.23
N TRP A 130 -7.84 13.56 -9.85
CA TRP A 130 -6.82 13.08 -8.91
C TRP A 130 -6.58 11.58 -9.03
N LEU A 131 -5.44 11.14 -8.54
CA LEU A 131 -5.18 9.74 -8.26
C LEU A 131 -5.57 9.47 -6.80
N PRO A 132 -6.56 8.60 -6.52
CA PRO A 132 -7.18 8.50 -5.20
C PRO A 132 -6.37 7.65 -4.21
N ILE A 133 -5.08 7.86 -4.15
CA ILE A 133 -4.18 7.24 -3.16
C ILE A 133 -3.83 8.29 -2.12
N GLU A 134 -3.85 7.90 -0.85
CA GLU A 134 -3.45 8.76 0.26
C GLU A 134 -2.13 8.29 0.83
N THR A 135 -1.18 9.21 0.91
CA THR A 135 0.13 9.01 1.53
C THR A 135 0.43 10.20 2.42
N HIS A 136 1.39 10.05 3.33
CA HIS A 136 1.86 11.20 4.10
C HIS A 136 2.35 12.28 3.13
N PRO A 137 1.93 13.54 3.27
CA PRO A 137 2.29 14.61 2.35
C PRO A 137 3.79 14.79 2.15
N GLU A 138 4.58 14.54 3.20
CA GLU A 138 6.04 14.64 3.18
C GLU A 138 6.74 13.31 2.84
N SER A 139 5.99 12.24 2.60
CA SER A 139 6.55 10.90 2.38
C SER A 139 7.43 10.80 1.14
N GLY A 140 7.30 11.73 0.21
CA GLY A 140 7.98 11.65 -1.08
C GLY A 140 7.55 10.44 -1.93
N ALA A 141 6.44 9.78 -1.60
CA ALA A 141 5.98 8.55 -2.24
C ALA A 141 5.93 8.66 -3.76
N THR A 142 6.67 7.78 -4.44
CA THR A 142 6.75 7.72 -5.90
C THR A 142 5.73 6.74 -6.45
N LEU A 143 5.25 7.00 -7.68
CA LEU A 143 4.23 6.15 -8.30
C LEU A 143 4.75 4.72 -8.56
N GLY A 144 6.02 4.56 -8.94
CA GLY A 144 6.63 3.23 -9.08
C GLY A 144 6.64 2.45 -7.78
N GLY A 145 7.00 3.10 -6.67
CA GLY A 145 6.94 2.50 -5.33
C GLY A 145 5.52 2.11 -4.93
N LEU A 146 4.55 3.00 -5.16
CA LEU A 146 3.13 2.75 -4.85
C LEU A 146 2.54 1.60 -5.68
N VAL A 147 2.91 1.49 -6.97
CA VAL A 147 2.52 0.34 -7.82
C VAL A 147 3.16 -0.94 -7.32
N GLY A 148 4.46 -0.92 -7.02
CA GLY A 148 5.16 -2.10 -6.47
C GLY A 148 4.51 -2.68 -5.22
N LEU A 149 3.73 -1.87 -4.50
CA LEU A 149 3.04 -2.27 -3.28
C LEU A 149 1.54 -2.47 -3.46
N ASP A 150 1.00 -2.19 -4.63
CA ASP A 150 -0.44 -2.11 -4.87
C ASP A 150 -1.14 -1.27 -3.80
N ALA A 151 -0.73 -0.02 -3.67
CA ALA A 151 -1.22 0.87 -2.63
C ALA A 151 -2.76 0.97 -2.66
N ALA A 152 -3.39 0.82 -1.49
CA ALA A 152 -4.84 0.93 -1.37
C ALA A 152 -5.33 2.34 -1.76
N ALA A 153 -6.45 2.41 -2.45
CA ALA A 153 -7.10 3.69 -2.71
C ALA A 153 -7.66 4.30 -1.42
N ALA A 154 -7.91 5.60 -1.47
CA ALA A 154 -8.45 6.36 -0.35
C ALA A 154 -9.84 5.89 0.11
N ALA A 155 -10.58 5.21 -0.77
CA ALA A 155 -11.86 4.60 -0.44
C ALA A 155 -11.90 3.15 -0.94
N PRO A 156 -12.53 2.22 -0.19
CA PRO A 156 -12.66 0.82 -0.60
C PRO A 156 -13.34 0.65 -1.94
N ALA A 157 -14.37 1.45 -2.22
CA ALA A 157 -15.07 1.44 -3.51
C ALA A 157 -14.18 1.81 -4.71
N TRP A 158 -13.01 2.39 -4.46
CA TRP A 158 -12.03 2.74 -5.50
C TRP A 158 -10.92 1.69 -5.65
N GLY A 159 -10.95 0.64 -4.84
CA GLY A 159 -10.05 -0.51 -4.91
C GLY A 159 -8.62 -0.19 -4.49
N THR A 160 -7.68 -0.63 -5.32
CA THR A 160 -6.24 -0.42 -5.13
C THR A 160 -5.65 0.32 -6.33
N LEU A 161 -4.35 0.57 -6.31
CA LEU A 161 -3.66 1.18 -7.45
C LEU A 161 -3.71 0.28 -8.70
N ALA A 162 -3.75 -1.04 -8.55
CA ALA A 162 -3.98 -1.96 -9.66
C ALA A 162 -5.26 -1.62 -10.43
N ASP A 163 -6.35 -1.27 -9.75
CA ASP A 163 -7.62 -0.88 -10.37
C ASP A 163 -7.54 0.45 -11.15
N ARG A 164 -6.47 1.19 -10.96
CA ARG A 164 -6.19 2.44 -11.68
C ARG A 164 -5.21 2.25 -12.84
N LEU A 165 -4.57 1.09 -12.95
CA LEU A 165 -3.64 0.79 -14.03
C LEU A 165 -4.40 0.43 -15.31
N LEU A 166 -4.10 1.15 -16.38
CA LEU A 166 -4.50 0.82 -17.75
C LEU A 166 -3.43 0.00 -18.45
N GLY A 167 -2.15 0.20 -18.07
CA GLY A 167 -1.01 -0.52 -18.60
C GLY A 167 0.27 -0.13 -17.89
N ILE A 168 1.30 -0.94 -18.06
CA ILE A 168 2.67 -0.68 -17.61
C ILE A 168 3.63 -1.02 -18.73
N ASP A 169 4.42 -0.03 -19.19
CA ASP A 169 5.63 -0.32 -19.94
C ASP A 169 6.68 -0.82 -18.95
N ALA A 170 7.08 -2.08 -19.05
CA ALA A 170 8.01 -2.71 -18.14
C ALA A 170 9.33 -3.07 -18.81
N ILE A 171 10.39 -3.14 -18.00
CA ILE A 171 11.69 -3.69 -18.40
C ILE A 171 11.92 -4.95 -17.56
N LEU A 172 12.12 -6.09 -18.24
CA LEU A 172 12.38 -7.38 -17.64
C LEU A 172 13.84 -7.49 -17.15
N ASP A 173 14.17 -8.57 -16.45
CA ASP A 173 15.51 -8.85 -15.89
C ASP A 173 16.63 -8.89 -16.94
N ASP A 174 16.29 -9.16 -18.21
CA ASP A 174 17.22 -9.20 -19.37
C ASP A 174 17.27 -7.88 -20.16
N GLY A 175 16.68 -6.80 -19.67
CA GLY A 175 16.59 -5.52 -20.36
C GLY A 175 15.49 -5.46 -21.43
N THR A 176 14.76 -6.56 -21.70
CA THR A 176 13.66 -6.57 -22.67
C THR A 176 12.52 -5.66 -22.23
N ARG A 177 12.05 -4.83 -23.16
CA ARG A 177 10.89 -3.95 -22.93
C ARG A 177 9.61 -4.62 -23.38
N GLN A 178 8.59 -4.56 -22.53
CA GLN A 178 7.29 -5.14 -22.81
C GLN A 178 6.17 -4.27 -22.21
N LEU A 179 5.14 -4.00 -23.02
CA LEU A 179 3.90 -3.41 -22.52
C LEU A 179 3.02 -4.52 -21.93
N PHE A 180 2.71 -4.40 -20.64
CA PHE A 180 1.67 -5.17 -19.97
C PHE A 180 0.41 -4.29 -19.88
N GLY A 181 -0.70 -4.78 -20.40
CA GLY A 181 -1.96 -4.03 -20.46
C GLY A 181 -3.13 -4.95 -20.82
N PRO A 182 -4.23 -4.41 -21.36
CA PRO A 182 -5.37 -5.19 -21.80
C PRO A 182 -4.97 -6.28 -22.79
N PHE A 183 -5.38 -7.51 -22.52
CA PHE A 183 -5.08 -8.68 -23.34
C PHE A 183 -6.37 -9.48 -23.60
N GLY A 184 -6.70 -9.70 -24.88
CA GLY A 184 -7.91 -10.39 -25.34
C GLY A 184 -8.01 -10.31 -26.86
N GLU A 185 -9.10 -10.82 -27.44
CA GLU A 185 -9.30 -10.90 -28.90
C GLU A 185 -9.19 -9.54 -29.62
N ARG A 186 -9.53 -8.46 -28.93
CA ARG A 186 -9.49 -7.09 -29.47
C ARG A 186 -8.30 -6.26 -28.97
N SER A 187 -7.36 -6.88 -28.27
CA SER A 187 -6.24 -6.14 -27.74
C SER A 187 -5.26 -5.77 -28.86
N SER A 188 -4.82 -4.51 -28.87
CA SER A 188 -3.76 -4.03 -29.76
C SER A 188 -2.36 -4.41 -29.28
N VAL A 189 -2.24 -5.06 -28.13
CA VAL A 189 -0.97 -5.50 -27.57
C VAL A 189 -0.52 -6.72 -28.34
N SER A 190 0.37 -6.51 -29.31
CA SER A 190 1.04 -7.61 -29.99
C SER A 190 1.99 -8.28 -28.99
N LEU A 191 1.63 -9.48 -28.57
CA LEU A 191 2.59 -10.38 -27.95
C LEU A 191 3.47 -10.92 -29.07
N ASN A 192 4.52 -10.19 -29.37
CA ASN A 192 5.47 -10.62 -30.38
C ASN A 192 6.05 -11.99 -30.00
N SER A 193 6.25 -12.81 -31.02
CA SER A 193 7.04 -14.04 -30.95
C SER A 193 8.35 -13.75 -30.22
N GLY A 194 8.64 -14.47 -29.15
CA GLY A 194 9.82 -14.30 -28.32
C GLY A 194 9.52 -14.53 -26.85
N ARG A 195 10.41 -14.08 -25.98
CA ARG A 195 10.29 -14.25 -24.54
C ARG A 195 8.95 -13.75 -23.96
N ALA A 196 8.50 -12.58 -24.41
CA ALA A 196 7.24 -12.01 -23.91
C ALA A 196 6.02 -12.87 -24.25
N GLY A 197 5.93 -13.44 -25.46
CA GLY A 197 4.84 -14.36 -25.82
C GLY A 197 4.87 -15.66 -25.04
N GLN A 198 6.07 -16.23 -24.84
CA GLN A 198 6.25 -17.42 -24.02
C GLN A 198 5.90 -17.16 -22.56
N LEU A 199 6.37 -16.04 -22.01
CA LEU A 199 6.05 -15.61 -20.64
C LEU A 199 4.53 -15.53 -20.42
N VAL A 200 3.81 -14.81 -21.28
CA VAL A 200 2.35 -14.65 -21.13
C VAL A 200 1.63 -15.99 -21.25
N SER A 201 2.03 -16.85 -22.19
CA SER A 201 1.45 -18.20 -22.32
C SER A 201 1.66 -19.03 -21.05
N SER A 202 2.87 -19.01 -20.49
CA SER A 202 3.18 -19.70 -19.23
C SER A 202 2.34 -19.17 -18.06
N LEU A 203 2.18 -17.85 -17.96
CA LEU A 203 1.39 -17.21 -16.91
C LEU A 203 -0.09 -17.61 -16.95
N PHE A 204 -0.70 -17.69 -18.14
CA PHE A 204 -2.05 -18.21 -18.30
C PHE A 204 -2.15 -19.67 -17.87
N GLY A 205 -1.16 -20.50 -18.20
CA GLY A 205 -1.08 -21.90 -17.75
C GLY A 205 -1.00 -22.01 -16.23
N ILE A 206 -0.15 -21.22 -15.58
CA ILE A 206 -0.01 -21.17 -14.11
C ILE A 206 -1.36 -20.77 -13.48
N ALA A 207 -1.97 -19.68 -13.93
CA ALA A 207 -3.22 -19.19 -13.38
C ALA A 207 -4.36 -20.19 -13.55
N ALA A 208 -4.45 -20.86 -14.70
CA ALA A 208 -5.43 -21.91 -14.96
C ALA A 208 -5.23 -23.10 -14.00
N GLY A 209 -3.98 -23.50 -13.74
CA GLY A 209 -3.65 -24.61 -12.84
C GLY A 209 -4.08 -24.40 -11.39
N VAL A 210 -4.23 -23.15 -10.93
CA VAL A 210 -4.62 -22.82 -9.54
C VAL A 210 -6.01 -22.21 -9.43
N GLN A 211 -6.83 -22.25 -10.49
CA GLN A 211 -8.16 -21.62 -10.52
C GLN A 211 -9.07 -22.09 -9.38
N ALA A 212 -9.06 -23.39 -9.06
CA ALA A 212 -9.89 -23.95 -7.99
C ALA A 212 -9.44 -23.48 -6.60
N ASP A 213 -8.11 -23.34 -6.38
CA ASP A 213 -7.56 -22.81 -5.15
C ASP A 213 -7.85 -21.31 -5.00
N MET A 214 -7.75 -20.56 -6.10
CA MET A 214 -8.12 -19.14 -6.12
C MET A 214 -9.60 -18.95 -5.76
N ALA A 215 -10.50 -19.77 -6.29
CA ALA A 215 -11.92 -19.68 -5.97
C ALA A 215 -12.23 -19.88 -4.48
N ARG A 216 -11.40 -20.66 -3.77
CA ARG A 216 -11.57 -20.96 -2.34
C ARG A 216 -10.87 -19.98 -1.40
N HIS A 217 -9.68 -19.50 -1.77
CA HIS A 217 -8.78 -18.79 -0.86
C HIS A 217 -8.52 -17.34 -1.28
N TRP A 218 -8.94 -16.92 -2.49
CA TRP A 218 -8.67 -15.58 -2.99
C TRP A 218 -9.69 -14.59 -2.46
N PRO A 219 -9.26 -13.56 -1.72
CA PRO A 219 -10.19 -12.57 -1.22
C PRO A 219 -10.73 -11.71 -2.37
N PRO A 220 -12.05 -11.61 -2.53
CA PRO A 220 -12.63 -10.78 -3.60
C PRO A 220 -12.29 -9.31 -3.38
N GLY A 221 -11.65 -8.69 -4.38
CA GLY A 221 -11.38 -7.25 -4.40
C GLY A 221 -10.37 -6.73 -3.37
N GLN A 222 -9.67 -7.59 -2.67
CA GLN A 222 -8.70 -7.20 -1.64
C GLN A 222 -7.26 -7.25 -2.18
N ARG A 223 -6.41 -6.42 -1.58
CA ARG A 223 -4.97 -6.43 -1.78
C ARG A 223 -4.37 -7.79 -1.39
N VAL A 224 -3.37 -8.23 -2.16
CA VAL A 224 -2.66 -9.50 -1.95
C VAL A 224 -1.22 -9.21 -1.50
N PRO A 225 -0.96 -9.02 -0.20
CA PRO A 225 0.35 -8.55 0.26
C PRO A 225 1.48 -9.56 0.09
N ASP A 226 1.18 -10.87 0.09
CA ASP A 226 2.20 -11.94 0.11
C ASP A 226 2.12 -12.86 -1.12
N GLY A 227 1.63 -12.33 -2.25
CA GLY A 227 1.46 -13.09 -3.48
C GLY A 227 1.52 -12.18 -4.71
N TYR A 228 1.22 -12.72 -5.86
CA TYR A 228 1.05 -11.97 -7.10
C TYR A 228 -0.43 -11.95 -7.47
N LEU A 229 -0.91 -10.89 -8.13
CA LEU A 229 -2.30 -10.75 -8.54
C LEU A 229 -2.65 -11.68 -9.71
N LEU A 230 -2.65 -13.00 -9.45
CA LEU A 230 -3.03 -14.04 -10.43
C LEU A 230 -4.48 -13.89 -10.93
N ASP A 231 -5.32 -13.18 -10.18
CA ASP A 231 -6.67 -12.84 -10.64
C ASP A 231 -6.67 -11.87 -11.85
N ALA A 232 -5.52 -11.29 -12.20
CA ALA A 232 -5.35 -10.55 -13.45
C ALA A 232 -5.66 -11.39 -14.71
N PHE A 233 -5.58 -12.72 -14.63
CA PHE A 233 -5.86 -13.63 -15.73
C PHE A 233 -7.32 -14.08 -15.84
N HIS A 234 -8.16 -13.65 -14.88
CA HIS A 234 -9.57 -14.05 -14.84
C HIS A 234 -10.47 -12.81 -14.87
N PRO A 235 -11.29 -12.62 -15.91
CA PRO A 235 -12.30 -11.56 -15.90
C PRO A 235 -13.25 -11.74 -14.72
N ARG A 236 -13.47 -10.68 -13.95
CA ARG A 236 -14.39 -10.69 -12.81
C ARG A 236 -15.47 -9.62 -12.99
N PRO A 237 -16.74 -9.90 -12.63
CA PRO A 237 -17.79 -8.89 -12.66
C PRO A 237 -17.49 -7.66 -11.80
N GLN A 238 -16.78 -7.87 -10.68
CA GLN A 238 -16.39 -6.81 -9.75
C GLN A 238 -15.22 -5.94 -10.24
N ARG A 239 -14.43 -6.48 -11.17
CA ARG A 239 -13.32 -5.81 -11.82
C ARG A 239 -13.43 -6.01 -13.33
N PRO A 240 -14.35 -5.33 -14.00
CA PRO A 240 -14.40 -5.33 -15.46
C PRO A 240 -13.19 -4.52 -15.95
N TYR A 241 -12.07 -5.20 -16.19
CA TYR A 241 -10.83 -4.55 -16.61
C TYR A 241 -10.96 -3.88 -17.97
N THR A 242 -11.80 -4.45 -18.81
CA THR A 242 -12.09 -3.91 -20.13
C THR A 242 -13.55 -4.15 -20.50
N PRO A 243 -14.15 -3.27 -21.33
CA PRO A 243 -15.54 -3.44 -21.77
C PRO A 243 -15.81 -4.72 -22.56
N ASP A 244 -14.79 -5.32 -23.17
CA ASP A 244 -14.88 -6.54 -23.97
C ASP A 244 -14.58 -7.83 -23.17
N GLY A 245 -14.36 -7.71 -21.85
CA GLY A 245 -14.05 -8.84 -20.98
C GLY A 245 -12.61 -9.34 -21.08
N SER A 246 -11.73 -8.63 -21.77
CA SER A 246 -10.29 -8.95 -21.76
C SER A 246 -9.67 -8.76 -20.39
N VAL A 247 -8.55 -9.44 -20.12
CA VAL A 247 -7.78 -9.29 -18.88
C VAL A 247 -6.79 -8.13 -18.99
N ASN A 248 -6.35 -7.58 -17.86
CA ASN A 248 -5.30 -6.57 -17.85
C ASN A 248 -4.03 -7.12 -17.16
N LEU A 249 -3.03 -7.45 -17.95
CA LEU A 249 -1.79 -8.05 -17.48
C LEU A 249 -0.93 -7.10 -16.60
N ALA A 250 -1.17 -5.78 -16.68
CA ALA A 250 -0.50 -4.81 -15.80
C ALA A 250 -0.78 -5.06 -14.31
N HIS A 251 -1.93 -5.63 -13.99
CA HIS A 251 -2.32 -5.93 -12.62
C HIS A 251 -1.39 -6.95 -11.96
N LEU A 252 -0.81 -7.89 -12.72
CA LEU A 252 0.15 -8.85 -12.17
C LEU A 252 1.41 -8.17 -11.61
N LEU A 253 1.83 -7.05 -12.21
CA LEU A 253 3.00 -6.29 -11.79
C LEU A 253 2.72 -5.42 -10.55
N ALA A 254 1.47 -5.07 -10.31
CA ALA A 254 1.09 -4.35 -9.09
C ALA A 254 1.25 -5.25 -7.86
N GLY A 255 1.81 -4.71 -6.79
CA GLY A 255 2.07 -5.48 -5.56
C GLY A 255 3.25 -6.46 -5.67
N SER A 256 3.97 -6.48 -6.79
CA SER A 256 5.12 -7.37 -6.98
C SER A 256 6.37 -6.96 -6.19
N ALA A 257 6.37 -5.79 -5.56
CA ALA A 257 7.52 -5.21 -4.86
C ALA A 257 8.81 -5.15 -5.71
N GLY A 258 8.66 -5.08 -7.03
CA GLY A 258 9.78 -5.06 -7.98
C GLY A 258 10.43 -6.42 -8.26
N THR A 259 9.83 -7.53 -7.79
CA THR A 259 10.39 -8.88 -8.02
C THR A 259 10.11 -9.43 -9.42
N LEU A 260 9.23 -8.82 -10.20
CA LEU A 260 8.87 -9.32 -11.53
C LEU A 260 9.52 -8.50 -12.65
N ALA A 261 9.40 -7.18 -12.58
CA ALA A 261 9.92 -6.28 -13.60
C ALA A 261 10.05 -4.86 -13.05
N TRP A 262 10.80 -4.02 -13.75
CA TRP A 262 10.84 -2.59 -13.47
C TRP A 262 9.78 -1.85 -14.29
N SER A 263 8.95 -1.03 -13.63
CA SER A 263 7.92 -0.23 -14.29
C SER A 263 8.54 1.03 -14.89
N ALA A 264 8.66 1.11 -16.20
CA ALA A 264 9.25 2.25 -16.91
C ALA A 264 8.25 3.40 -17.08
N ARG A 265 7.00 3.08 -17.42
CA ARG A 265 5.88 4.02 -17.52
C ARG A 265 4.60 3.38 -17.02
N LEU A 266 3.78 4.20 -16.40
CA LEU A 266 2.49 3.82 -15.85
C LEU A 266 1.40 4.56 -16.61
N HIS A 267 0.46 3.82 -17.18
CA HIS A 267 -0.75 4.37 -17.79
C HIS A 267 -1.87 4.28 -16.76
N LEU A 268 -2.35 5.42 -16.28
CA LEU A 268 -3.24 5.50 -15.13
C LEU A 268 -4.60 6.05 -15.52
N ARG A 269 -5.66 5.49 -14.90
CA ARG A 269 -7.01 6.03 -14.88
C ARG A 269 -7.20 6.84 -13.61
N LEU A 270 -7.59 8.08 -13.78
CA LEU A 270 -7.86 9.03 -12.72
C LEU A 270 -9.33 8.98 -12.30
N LEU A 271 -9.64 9.53 -11.14
CA LEU A 271 -11.00 9.79 -10.69
C LEU A 271 -11.29 11.29 -10.60
N ARG A 272 -12.56 11.64 -10.68
CA ARG A 272 -13.02 12.99 -10.32
C ARG A 272 -12.82 13.20 -8.84
N ARG A 273 -12.32 14.37 -8.48
CA ARG A 273 -12.11 14.73 -7.08
C ARG A 273 -13.46 14.94 -6.40
N PRO A 274 -13.71 14.32 -5.23
CA PRO A 274 -14.97 14.54 -4.52
C PRO A 274 -15.10 16.00 -4.09
N VAL A 275 -16.31 16.53 -4.18
CA VAL A 275 -16.63 17.94 -3.86
C VAL A 275 -16.88 18.12 -2.38
N VAL A 276 -17.48 17.12 -1.73
CA VAL A 276 -17.87 17.17 -0.31
C VAL A 276 -17.20 16.04 0.46
N LEU A 277 -16.63 16.39 1.60
CA LEU A 277 -16.06 15.44 2.57
C LEU A 277 -16.71 15.69 3.94
N ARG A 278 -17.06 14.62 4.64
CA ARG A 278 -17.55 14.71 6.01
C ARG A 278 -16.86 13.68 6.89
N TRP A 279 -16.33 14.15 8.01
CA TRP A 279 -15.65 13.33 9.01
C TRP A 279 -16.51 13.16 10.26
N ALA A 280 -16.36 12.00 10.90
CA ALA A 280 -16.99 11.71 12.18
C ALA A 280 -16.03 10.89 13.05
N LEU A 281 -16.01 11.17 14.34
CA LEU A 281 -15.20 10.49 15.35
C LEU A 281 -16.13 9.94 16.45
N PHE A 282 -16.06 8.64 16.71
CA PHE A 282 -16.88 7.94 17.70
C PHE A 282 -16.02 7.13 18.65
N LEU A 283 -16.06 7.44 19.93
CA LEU A 283 -15.38 6.68 20.98
C LEU A 283 -16.03 5.32 21.20
N GLN A 284 -15.21 4.32 21.45
CA GLN A 284 -15.59 2.97 21.78
C GLN A 284 -14.81 2.50 23.02
N PRO A 285 -15.39 1.59 23.84
CA PRO A 285 -14.72 1.10 25.05
C PRO A 285 -13.42 0.36 24.76
N SER A 286 -13.35 -0.36 23.64
CA SER A 286 -12.18 -1.13 23.21
C SER A 286 -12.16 -1.31 21.69
N ALA A 287 -11.02 -1.78 21.16
CA ALA A 287 -10.90 -2.14 19.75
C ALA A 287 -11.85 -3.28 19.35
N ALA A 288 -11.98 -4.30 20.18
CA ALA A 288 -12.92 -5.40 19.92
C ALA A 288 -14.38 -4.90 19.88
N ALA A 289 -14.78 -4.03 20.82
CA ALA A 289 -16.11 -3.41 20.80
C ALA A 289 -16.33 -2.53 19.56
N ALA A 290 -15.32 -1.79 19.13
CA ALA A 290 -15.38 -1.05 17.86
C ALA A 290 -15.60 -1.97 16.67
N LEU A 291 -14.82 -3.05 16.58
CA LEU A 291 -14.83 -3.96 15.44
C LEU A 291 -16.09 -4.83 15.35
N THR A 292 -16.90 -4.98 16.40
CA THR A 292 -18.25 -5.58 16.30
C THR A 292 -19.14 -4.82 15.32
N HIS A 293 -18.91 -3.52 15.18
CA HIS A 293 -19.66 -2.68 14.24
C HIS A 293 -19.04 -2.64 12.83
N ALA A 294 -17.87 -3.25 12.60
CA ALA A 294 -17.16 -3.16 11.33
C ALA A 294 -18.01 -3.54 10.11
N PRO A 295 -18.75 -4.66 10.09
CA PRO A 295 -19.58 -5.02 8.93
C PRO A 295 -20.62 -3.96 8.61
N ALA A 296 -21.29 -3.42 9.64
CA ALA A 296 -22.33 -2.43 9.46
C ALA A 296 -21.78 -1.05 9.05
N VAL A 297 -20.61 -0.64 9.60
CA VAL A 297 -19.91 0.58 9.19
C VAL A 297 -19.47 0.48 7.73
N LEU A 298 -18.89 -0.66 7.33
CA LEU A 298 -18.43 -0.86 5.95
C LEU A 298 -19.57 -0.96 4.94
N ALA A 299 -20.74 -1.47 5.35
CA ALA A 299 -21.94 -1.50 4.51
C ALA A 299 -22.44 -0.09 4.14
N LEU A 300 -22.09 0.95 4.90
CA LEU A 300 -22.36 2.35 4.57
C LEU A 300 -21.42 2.92 3.50
N GLN A 301 -20.48 2.13 3.00
CA GLN A 301 -19.50 2.51 1.97
C GLN A 301 -18.72 3.80 2.30
N PRO A 302 -18.10 3.90 3.48
CA PRO A 302 -17.31 5.06 3.83
C PRO A 302 -16.11 5.20 2.90
N SER A 303 -15.70 6.43 2.64
CA SER A 303 -14.45 6.69 1.91
C SER A 303 -13.19 6.51 2.77
N ALA A 304 -13.32 6.43 4.09
CA ALA A 304 -12.33 5.93 5.02
C ALA A 304 -13.01 5.46 6.31
N ALA A 305 -12.49 4.42 6.95
CA ALA A 305 -12.90 3.98 8.27
C ALA A 305 -11.68 3.48 9.04
N LEU A 306 -11.14 4.36 9.89
CA LEU A 306 -9.97 4.05 10.71
C LEU A 306 -10.40 3.63 12.10
N LEU A 307 -9.77 2.57 12.58
CA LEU A 307 -9.70 2.26 13.98
C LEU A 307 -8.51 2.99 14.58
N LEU A 308 -8.73 3.82 15.57
CA LEU A 308 -7.72 4.56 16.32
C LEU A 308 -7.53 3.91 17.69
N ASP A 309 -6.28 3.76 18.11
CA ASP A 309 -5.95 3.32 19.46
C ASP A 309 -5.82 4.51 20.43
N ALA A 310 -5.57 4.21 21.71
CA ALA A 310 -5.41 5.23 22.74
C ALA A 310 -4.21 6.17 22.48
N ALA A 311 -3.18 5.73 21.76
CA ALA A 311 -2.04 6.57 21.39
C ALA A 311 -2.44 7.58 20.30
N ASP A 312 -3.16 7.11 19.29
CA ASP A 312 -3.70 7.96 18.22
C ASP A 312 -4.69 9.00 18.79
N LEU A 313 -5.55 8.58 19.73
CA LEU A 313 -6.48 9.50 20.40
C LEU A 313 -5.75 10.58 21.21
N ARG A 314 -4.66 10.23 21.90
CA ARG A 314 -3.83 11.24 22.60
C ARG A 314 -3.17 12.21 21.64
N ARG A 315 -2.68 11.74 20.49
CA ARG A 315 -2.11 12.60 19.43
C ARG A 315 -3.18 13.58 18.91
N LEU A 316 -4.38 13.08 18.64
CA LEU A 316 -5.50 13.89 18.17
C LEU A 316 -5.91 14.95 19.20
N ALA A 317 -6.04 14.55 20.47
CA ALA A 317 -6.39 15.46 21.57
C ALA A 317 -5.31 16.52 21.85
N GLY A 318 -4.04 16.19 21.63
CA GLY A 318 -2.90 17.10 21.77
C GLY A 318 -2.66 18.00 20.57
N SER A 319 -3.41 17.83 19.49
CA SER A 319 -3.24 18.62 18.26
C SER A 319 -3.63 20.09 18.48
N ARG A 320 -2.84 20.98 17.86
CA ARG A 320 -3.16 22.43 17.80
C ARG A 320 -3.99 22.80 16.57
N HIS A 321 -4.24 21.85 15.67
CA HIS A 321 -5.00 22.12 14.45
C HIS A 321 -6.50 22.32 14.79
N PRO A 322 -7.13 23.38 14.26
CA PRO A 322 -8.55 23.70 14.57
C PRO A 322 -9.52 22.56 14.26
N ASP A 323 -9.28 21.83 13.16
CA ASP A 323 -10.14 20.71 12.75
C ASP A 323 -10.06 19.52 13.69
N ASP A 324 -8.83 19.17 14.17
CA ASP A 324 -8.65 18.13 15.17
C ASP A 324 -9.32 18.48 16.48
N GLN A 325 -9.18 19.74 16.92
CA GLN A 325 -9.85 20.25 18.11
C GLN A 325 -11.36 20.23 17.96
N ALA A 326 -11.88 20.55 16.76
CA ALA A 326 -13.29 20.46 16.47
C ALA A 326 -13.78 19.00 16.54
N LEU A 327 -13.09 18.06 15.92
CA LEU A 327 -13.39 16.61 16.01
C LEU A 327 -13.39 16.12 17.47
N CYS A 328 -12.36 16.47 18.23
CA CYS A 328 -12.27 16.09 19.64
C CYS A 328 -13.43 16.64 20.47
N ARG A 329 -13.76 17.93 20.33
CA ARG A 329 -14.91 18.54 21.03
C ARG A 329 -16.22 17.81 20.71
N LEU A 330 -16.43 17.51 19.43
CA LEU A 330 -17.62 16.82 18.97
C LEU A 330 -17.73 15.38 19.52
N ALA A 331 -16.60 14.69 19.66
CA ALA A 331 -16.53 13.35 20.24
C ALA A 331 -16.52 13.34 21.78
N GLY A 332 -16.49 14.52 22.43
CA GLY A 332 -16.40 14.62 23.89
C GLY A 332 -15.01 14.30 24.44
N ILE A 333 -13.98 14.40 23.59
CA ILE A 333 -12.57 14.19 23.98
C ILE A 333 -12.02 15.51 24.49
N GLY A 334 -11.75 15.61 25.79
CA GLY A 334 -11.17 16.80 26.42
C GLY A 334 -9.62 16.75 26.48
N PRO A 335 -8.97 17.90 26.72
CA PRO A 335 -7.52 17.97 26.88
C PRO A 335 -6.98 17.18 28.08
N GLY A 336 -7.85 16.76 29.01
CA GLY A 336 -7.51 15.93 30.17
C GLY A 336 -7.33 14.43 29.86
N MET A 337 -7.70 13.95 28.68
CA MET A 337 -7.42 12.57 28.25
C MET A 337 -5.95 12.31 27.90
N SER A 338 -5.08 13.32 28.00
CA SER A 338 -3.62 13.19 27.87
C SER A 338 -2.94 12.50 29.05
N GLY A 339 -3.63 12.37 30.20
CA GLY A 339 -3.17 11.57 31.34
C GLY A 339 -3.54 10.09 31.19
N ARG A 340 -2.72 9.18 31.75
CA ARG A 340 -3.17 7.82 32.07
C ARG A 340 -4.54 7.94 32.69
N PRO A 341 -5.55 7.15 32.30
CA PRO A 341 -6.74 7.05 33.12
C PRO A 341 -6.26 6.50 34.47
N ASP A 342 -6.17 7.40 35.47
CA ASP A 342 -5.98 7.01 36.86
C ASP A 342 -7.19 6.14 37.20
N GLY A 343 -7.01 4.83 37.21
CA GLY A 343 -8.05 3.88 37.56
C GLY A 343 -8.28 2.69 36.65
N THR A 344 -7.66 2.61 35.46
CA THR A 344 -7.70 1.33 34.72
C THR A 344 -6.83 0.31 35.44
N GLN A 345 -7.51 -0.67 36.03
CA GLN A 345 -6.89 -1.87 36.60
C GLN A 345 -6.01 -2.51 35.54
N GLN A 346 -4.84 -3.01 35.93
CA GLN A 346 -3.99 -3.81 35.07
C GLN A 346 -4.83 -4.92 34.46
N GLY A 347 -5.10 -4.84 33.13
CA GLY A 347 -5.85 -5.88 32.41
C GLY A 347 -6.96 -5.40 31.48
N GLU A 348 -7.39 -4.14 31.53
CA GLU A 348 -8.43 -3.65 30.61
C GLU A 348 -7.84 -3.04 29.34
N ALA A 349 -8.37 -3.48 28.18
CA ALA A 349 -8.06 -2.90 26.88
C ALA A 349 -8.39 -1.41 26.88
N GLY A 350 -7.46 -0.56 26.42
CA GLY A 350 -7.66 0.89 26.37
C GLY A 350 -8.77 1.30 25.41
N PRO A 351 -9.27 2.56 25.53
CA PRO A 351 -10.30 3.08 24.64
C PRO A 351 -9.81 3.11 23.21
N ALA A 352 -10.73 2.86 22.26
CA ALA A 352 -10.54 2.98 20.84
C ALA A 352 -11.54 3.98 20.24
N ALA A 353 -11.38 4.32 18.96
CA ALA A 353 -12.39 5.11 18.27
C ALA A 353 -12.48 4.75 16.79
N TRP A 354 -13.66 4.94 16.24
CA TRP A 354 -13.87 5.03 14.81
C TRP A 354 -13.67 6.47 14.32
N LEU A 355 -12.75 6.68 13.38
CA LEU A 355 -12.68 7.89 12.59
C LEU A 355 -13.15 7.55 11.17
N VAL A 356 -14.33 8.03 10.80
CA VAL A 356 -15.00 7.65 9.55
C VAL A 356 -15.14 8.87 8.64
N ARG A 357 -14.88 8.69 7.34
CA ARG A 357 -15.05 9.70 6.32
C ARG A 357 -16.05 9.26 5.27
N PHE A 358 -16.97 10.14 4.91
CA PHE A 358 -17.76 10.04 3.71
C PHE A 358 -17.36 11.11 2.70
N SER A 359 -17.36 10.78 1.43
CA SER A 359 -17.06 11.69 0.34
C SER A 359 -18.04 11.48 -0.81
N GLY A 360 -18.36 12.56 -1.53
CA GLY A 360 -19.28 12.49 -2.65
C GLY A 360 -19.37 13.81 -3.41
N GLU A 361 -20.16 13.79 -4.47
CA GLU A 361 -20.49 14.97 -5.28
C GLU A 361 -21.69 15.74 -4.70
N VAL A 362 -22.62 15.02 -4.06
CA VAL A 362 -23.85 15.58 -3.50
C VAL A 362 -23.78 15.61 -1.98
N GLY A 363 -23.87 16.80 -1.40
CA GLY A 363 -23.77 16.99 0.05
C GLY A 363 -24.89 16.29 0.84
N ALA A 364 -26.11 16.19 0.28
CA ALA A 364 -27.24 15.51 0.92
C ALA A 364 -26.98 14.00 1.13
N ASP A 365 -26.36 13.33 0.17
CA ASP A 365 -26.04 11.90 0.25
C ASP A 365 -24.96 11.64 1.30
N VAL A 366 -23.92 12.48 1.31
CA VAL A 366 -22.85 12.42 2.31
C VAL A 366 -23.40 12.67 3.71
N GLN A 367 -24.35 13.59 3.87
CA GLN A 367 -25.00 13.85 5.14
C GLN A 367 -25.94 12.71 5.57
N ALA A 368 -26.64 12.07 4.63
CA ALA A 368 -27.49 10.91 4.93
C ALA A 368 -26.65 9.71 5.40
N ALA A 369 -25.55 9.42 4.74
CA ALA A 369 -24.62 8.37 5.18
C ALA A 369 -24.05 8.65 6.57
N HIS A 370 -23.67 9.89 6.85
CA HIS A 370 -23.20 10.30 8.17
C HIS A 370 -24.27 10.11 9.26
N ARG A 371 -25.54 10.48 9.00
CA ARG A 371 -26.64 10.27 9.96
C ARG A 371 -26.87 8.78 10.25
N ARG A 372 -26.79 7.91 9.23
CA ARG A 372 -26.90 6.46 9.42
C ARG A 372 -25.76 5.92 10.27
N LEU A 373 -24.53 6.39 10.07
CA LEU A 373 -23.39 6.04 10.91
C LEU A 373 -23.60 6.47 12.36
N ALA A 374 -24.06 7.69 12.59
CA ALA A 374 -24.33 8.19 13.92
C ALA A 374 -25.41 7.36 14.66
N ALA A 375 -26.48 7.01 13.97
CA ALA A 375 -27.51 6.14 14.52
C ALA A 375 -26.99 4.74 14.87
N LEU A 376 -26.01 4.24 14.13
CA LEU A 376 -25.37 2.95 14.35
C LEU A 376 -24.44 2.96 15.57
N LEU A 377 -23.58 3.99 15.69
CA LEU A 377 -22.47 4.00 16.66
C LEU A 377 -22.81 4.76 17.96
N ASP A 378 -23.78 5.66 17.92
CA ASP A 378 -24.28 6.40 19.09
C ASP A 378 -25.80 6.62 19.02
N PRO A 379 -26.59 5.59 19.36
CA PRO A 379 -28.05 5.68 19.30
C PRO A 379 -28.66 6.76 20.22
N ARG A 380 -27.91 7.22 21.23
CA ARG A 380 -28.37 8.23 22.20
C ARG A 380 -28.21 9.66 21.68
N ARG A 381 -27.45 9.89 20.62
CA ARG A 381 -27.16 11.20 20.01
C ARG A 381 -27.88 11.42 18.67
N GLN A 382 -29.10 10.90 18.52
CA GLN A 382 -29.84 10.96 17.24
C GLN A 382 -30.06 12.39 16.71
N GLU A 383 -30.08 13.43 17.55
CA GLU A 383 -30.34 14.81 17.12
C GLU A 383 -29.11 15.70 16.97
N GLY A 384 -27.91 15.24 17.33
CA GLY A 384 -26.71 16.07 17.36
C GLY A 384 -25.44 15.37 16.90
N ALA A 385 -25.54 14.37 16.02
CA ALA A 385 -24.36 13.66 15.52
C ALA A 385 -23.44 14.66 14.78
N ALA A 386 -22.49 15.13 15.55
CA ALA A 386 -21.59 16.19 15.16
C ALA A 386 -20.47 15.60 14.31
N GLY A 387 -20.56 15.82 13.03
CA GLY A 387 -19.49 15.58 12.08
C GLY A 387 -18.98 16.90 11.52
N LEU A 388 -17.69 17.02 11.37
CA LEU A 388 -17.08 18.14 10.71
C LEU A 388 -17.31 18.01 9.19
N THR A 389 -18.05 18.95 8.60
CA THR A 389 -18.22 19.03 7.15
C THR A 389 -17.13 19.95 6.61
N LEU A 390 -16.18 19.37 5.89
CA LEU A 390 -15.18 20.13 5.15
C LEU A 390 -15.67 20.27 3.71
N GLN A 391 -15.90 21.49 3.26
CA GLN A 391 -16.11 21.76 1.84
C GLN A 391 -14.79 21.59 1.11
N ALA A 392 -14.79 20.88 -0.03
CA ALA A 392 -13.60 20.57 -0.81
C ALA A 392 -12.78 21.79 -1.28
N GLY A 393 -13.36 22.99 -1.20
CA GLY A 393 -12.67 24.25 -1.51
C GLY A 393 -11.77 24.79 -0.40
N GLY A 394 -11.99 24.42 0.87
CA GLY A 394 -11.26 24.98 2.01
C GLY A 394 -10.21 24.04 2.62
N GLY A 395 -10.49 22.75 2.71
CA GLY A 395 -9.65 21.79 3.47
C GLY A 395 -8.66 20.98 2.63
N LEU A 396 -8.86 20.88 1.32
CA LEU A 396 -7.95 20.14 0.42
C LEU A 396 -6.90 21.07 -0.23
N GLN A 397 -6.90 22.36 0.05
CA GLN A 397 -5.85 23.28 -0.41
C GLN A 397 -4.52 23.10 0.30
N SER A 398 -4.47 22.35 1.40
CA SER A 398 -3.20 22.05 2.11
C SER A 398 -2.24 21.14 1.34
N HIS A 399 -2.56 20.72 0.12
CA HIS A 399 -1.63 20.02 -0.77
C HIS A 399 -0.78 21.00 -1.62
N GLY A 400 -0.90 22.29 -1.43
CA GLY A 400 -0.06 23.31 -2.03
C GLY A 400 0.72 24.05 -0.94
N ARG A 401 2.05 23.82 -0.86
CA ARG A 401 3.01 24.59 -0.04
C ARG A 401 2.38 25.15 1.23
N THR A 402 2.35 24.38 2.29
CA THR A 402 2.33 24.94 3.63
C THR A 402 3.52 25.89 3.71
N ALA A 403 3.28 27.16 3.94
CA ALA A 403 4.34 28.05 4.41
C ALA A 403 4.98 27.34 5.63
N ALA A 404 6.31 27.42 5.75
CA ALA A 404 7.01 26.80 6.88
C ALA A 404 6.33 27.29 8.18
N GLY A 405 5.52 26.42 8.80
CA GLY A 405 4.76 26.75 10.00
C GLY A 405 3.30 26.26 10.06
N ASP A 406 2.68 25.85 8.95
CA ASP A 406 1.32 25.34 8.98
C ASP A 406 1.29 23.90 9.52
N VAL A 407 0.69 23.74 10.70
CA VAL A 407 0.48 22.42 11.32
C VAL A 407 -0.63 21.71 10.56
N GLN A 408 -0.32 20.48 10.07
CA GLN A 408 -1.33 19.65 9.43
C GLN A 408 -2.29 19.01 10.44
N PRO A 409 -3.57 18.78 10.07
CA PRO A 409 -4.47 18.02 10.93
C PRO A 409 -3.92 16.63 11.23
N VAL A 410 -3.93 16.21 12.50
CA VAL A 410 -3.47 14.88 12.92
C VAL A 410 -4.28 13.77 12.25
N TRP A 411 -5.59 13.97 12.04
CA TRP A 411 -6.41 13.00 11.32
C TRP A 411 -5.90 12.74 9.88
N GLN A 412 -5.38 13.76 9.20
CA GLN A 412 -4.78 13.61 7.87
C GLN A 412 -3.46 12.84 7.95
N VAL A 413 -2.68 13.10 8.99
CA VAL A 413 -1.46 12.36 9.28
C VAL A 413 -1.80 10.90 9.61
N LEU A 414 -2.80 10.63 10.45
CA LEU A 414 -3.24 9.26 10.80
C LEU A 414 -3.74 8.47 9.59
N LEU A 415 -4.44 9.12 8.64
CA LEU A 415 -4.83 8.49 7.38
C LEU A 415 -3.64 8.05 6.54
N SER A 416 -2.60 8.85 6.55
CA SER A 416 -1.43 8.69 5.69
C SER A 416 -0.29 7.92 6.36
N GLU A 417 -0.24 7.92 7.69
CA GLU A 417 0.75 7.20 8.50
C GLU A 417 0.46 5.69 8.62
N ARG A 418 -0.06 5.06 7.60
CA ARG A 418 -0.16 3.60 7.55
C ARG A 418 1.23 2.98 7.65
N GLY A 419 1.78 2.96 8.88
CA GLY A 419 3.12 2.44 9.16
C GLY A 419 4.27 3.43 9.11
N SER A 420 4.03 4.72 9.32
CA SER A 420 5.12 5.68 9.52
C SER A 420 5.87 5.44 10.84
N PRO A 421 7.19 5.63 10.89
CA PRO A 421 8.04 5.42 12.07
C PRO A 421 7.82 6.43 13.21
N THR A 422 6.79 7.25 13.18
CA THR A 422 6.42 8.14 14.29
C THR A 422 5.66 7.44 15.42
N SER A 423 5.51 6.11 15.35
CA SER A 423 5.23 5.30 16.55
C SER A 423 6.31 5.55 17.60
N PRO A 424 5.96 5.52 18.89
CA PRO A 424 6.96 5.66 19.92
C PRO A 424 8.13 4.70 19.61
N PRO A 425 9.38 5.12 19.76
CA PRO A 425 10.56 4.35 19.38
C PRO A 425 10.69 2.98 20.06
N SER A 426 9.69 2.60 20.85
CA SER A 426 9.60 1.38 21.64
C SER A 426 8.41 0.48 21.27
N ALA A 427 7.77 0.65 20.12
CA ALA A 427 6.63 -0.18 19.70
C ALA A 427 6.95 -0.99 18.44
N CYS A 428 6.59 -2.27 18.47
CA CYS A 428 6.58 -3.15 17.30
C CYS A 428 5.19 -3.16 16.67
N ILE A 429 5.11 -2.85 15.37
CA ILE A 429 3.86 -2.85 14.61
C ILE A 429 3.85 -4.08 13.71
N ILE A 430 2.81 -4.88 13.82
CA ILE A 430 2.63 -6.11 13.04
C ILE A 430 1.34 -5.96 12.21
N PRO A 431 1.44 -5.84 10.89
CA PRO A 431 0.26 -5.81 10.05
C PRO A 431 -0.43 -7.17 10.04
N LEU A 432 -1.75 -7.17 10.14
CA LEU A 432 -2.54 -8.38 9.93
C LEU A 432 -2.80 -8.56 8.42
N PRO A 433 -2.82 -9.82 7.96
CA PRO A 433 -3.37 -10.10 6.65
C PRO A 433 -4.85 -9.67 6.61
N PRO A 434 -5.38 -9.24 5.45
CA PRO A 434 -6.78 -8.89 5.32
C PRO A 434 -7.72 -10.00 5.83
N GLN A 435 -8.68 -9.63 6.65
CA GLN A 435 -9.65 -10.53 7.27
C GLN A 435 -11.07 -10.15 6.86
N ASP A 436 -12.00 -11.09 6.99
CA ASP A 436 -13.43 -10.80 6.88
C ASP A 436 -13.84 -9.84 8.01
N PRO A 437 -14.44 -8.69 7.71
CA PRO A 437 -14.91 -7.74 8.72
C PRO A 437 -15.81 -8.36 9.80
N ALA A 438 -16.57 -9.39 9.47
CA ALA A 438 -17.45 -10.08 10.43
C ALA A 438 -16.68 -10.86 11.51
N THR A 439 -15.45 -11.27 11.23
CA THR A 439 -14.63 -12.07 12.15
C THR A 439 -13.62 -11.23 12.93
N LEU A 440 -13.41 -9.98 12.58
CA LEU A 440 -12.37 -9.12 13.16
C LEU A 440 -12.49 -8.97 14.68
N ALA A 441 -13.69 -8.74 15.18
CA ALA A 441 -13.89 -8.56 16.63
C ALA A 441 -13.49 -9.81 17.43
N GLY A 442 -13.91 -10.99 16.97
CA GLY A 442 -13.55 -12.27 17.61
C GLY A 442 -12.05 -12.56 17.52
N LEU A 443 -11.44 -12.27 16.39
CA LEU A 443 -10.00 -12.44 16.19
C LEU A 443 -9.20 -11.53 17.13
N VAL A 444 -9.57 -10.26 17.22
CA VAL A 444 -8.91 -9.29 18.11
C VAL A 444 -9.05 -9.74 19.57
N SER A 445 -10.25 -10.13 20.02
CA SER A 445 -10.46 -10.64 21.37
C SER A 445 -9.60 -11.86 21.68
N ALA A 446 -9.54 -12.84 20.76
CA ALA A 446 -8.72 -14.03 20.95
C ALA A 446 -7.22 -13.74 21.00
N LEU A 447 -6.74 -12.76 20.22
CA LEU A 447 -5.34 -12.33 20.24
C LEU A 447 -5.03 -11.53 21.52
N ASP A 448 -5.94 -10.68 21.97
CA ASP A 448 -5.82 -9.93 23.22
C ASP A 448 -5.68 -10.88 24.42
N GLU A 449 -6.55 -11.89 24.54
CA GLU A 449 -6.50 -12.89 25.60
C GLU A 449 -5.18 -13.68 25.58
N ARG A 450 -4.74 -14.13 24.40
CA ARG A 450 -3.49 -14.90 24.26
C ARG A 450 -2.26 -14.06 24.59
N LEU A 451 -2.20 -12.82 24.15
CA LEU A 451 -1.08 -11.92 24.46
C LEU A 451 -1.09 -11.52 25.93
N ALA A 452 -2.26 -11.25 26.50
CA ALA A 452 -2.42 -10.94 27.91
C ALA A 452 -1.95 -12.09 28.82
N SER A 453 -2.18 -13.36 28.42
CA SER A 453 -1.68 -14.53 29.17
C SER A 453 -0.14 -14.59 29.26
N HIS A 454 0.55 -13.87 28.37
CA HIS A 454 2.00 -13.69 28.39
C HIS A 454 2.44 -12.33 28.95
N GLY A 455 1.52 -11.56 29.57
CA GLY A 455 1.80 -10.25 30.14
C GLY A 455 1.98 -9.13 29.10
N VAL A 456 1.56 -9.35 27.86
CA VAL A 456 1.63 -8.35 26.78
C VAL A 456 0.26 -7.69 26.60
N GLN A 457 0.22 -6.37 26.69
CA GLN A 457 -0.97 -5.55 26.42
C GLN A 457 -0.89 -5.03 24.99
N PRO A 458 -1.66 -5.57 24.03
CA PRO A 458 -1.69 -5.08 22.66
C PRO A 458 -2.58 -3.85 22.53
N SER A 459 -2.36 -3.08 21.44
CA SER A 459 -3.34 -2.12 20.93
C SER A 459 -3.55 -2.34 19.43
N TRP A 460 -4.66 -1.80 18.92
CA TRP A 460 -5.12 -2.06 17.56
C TRP A 460 -5.45 -0.77 16.85
N ARG A 461 -4.93 -0.62 15.65
CA ARG A 461 -5.22 0.52 14.78
C ARG A 461 -5.18 0.14 13.31
N GLY A 462 -5.73 0.96 12.43
CA GLY A 462 -5.58 0.76 10.99
C GLY A 462 -6.78 1.22 10.18
N GLN A 463 -6.65 1.15 8.85
CA GLN A 463 -7.71 1.47 7.90
C GLN A 463 -8.54 0.21 7.61
N VAL A 464 -9.54 -0.04 8.45
CA VAL A 464 -10.41 -1.23 8.36
C VAL A 464 -11.15 -1.29 7.02
N ALA A 465 -11.54 -0.13 6.47
CA ALA A 465 -12.18 -0.06 5.16
C ALA A 465 -11.27 -0.53 4.02
N ALA A 466 -9.96 -0.42 4.17
CA ALA A 466 -8.98 -0.94 3.20
C ALA A 466 -8.51 -2.38 3.53
N GLY A 467 -9.08 -3.02 4.54
CA GLY A 467 -8.65 -4.33 5.02
C GLY A 467 -7.31 -4.31 5.76
N GLU A 468 -6.87 -3.14 6.23
CA GLU A 468 -5.59 -2.95 6.91
C GLU A 468 -5.83 -2.79 8.42
N LEU A 469 -5.49 -3.80 9.19
CA LEU A 469 -5.46 -3.75 10.66
C LEU A 469 -4.05 -4.05 11.15
N GLN A 470 -3.62 -3.37 12.19
CA GLN A 470 -2.28 -3.47 12.77
C GLN A 470 -2.37 -3.80 14.25
N LEU A 471 -1.60 -4.80 14.63
CA LEU A 471 -1.29 -5.11 16.01
C LEU A 471 -0.08 -4.29 16.47
N VAL A 472 -0.23 -3.52 17.52
CA VAL A 472 0.83 -2.71 18.11
C VAL A 472 1.18 -3.29 19.48
N VAL A 473 2.43 -3.67 19.68
CA VAL A 473 2.94 -4.24 20.94
C VAL A 473 4.25 -3.56 21.32
N PRO A 474 4.70 -3.61 22.59
CA PRO A 474 6.03 -3.18 22.98
C PRO A 474 7.13 -3.87 22.14
N GLU A 475 8.22 -3.19 21.84
CA GLU A 475 9.28 -3.68 20.92
C GLU A 475 9.80 -5.07 21.33
N GLY A 476 10.05 -5.31 22.60
CA GLY A 476 10.51 -6.60 23.12
C GLY A 476 9.50 -7.74 22.98
N ALA A 477 8.21 -7.45 22.79
CA ALA A 477 7.14 -8.44 22.61
C ALA A 477 6.91 -8.82 21.14
N GLY A 478 7.57 -8.17 20.19
CA GLY A 478 7.38 -8.40 18.75
C GLY A 478 7.54 -9.86 18.31
N PRO A 479 8.61 -10.59 18.69
CA PRO A 479 8.78 -12.00 18.34
C PRO A 479 7.66 -12.89 18.87
N LEU A 480 7.26 -12.71 20.13
CA LEU A 480 6.14 -13.43 20.77
C LEU A 480 4.83 -13.15 20.02
N ALA A 481 4.54 -11.88 19.76
CA ALA A 481 3.32 -11.48 19.07
C ALA A 481 3.22 -12.09 17.67
N ARG A 482 4.32 -12.16 16.91
CA ARG A 482 4.37 -12.86 15.61
C ARG A 482 4.11 -14.36 15.76
N GLN A 483 4.67 -14.99 16.79
CA GLN A 483 4.44 -16.41 17.06
C GLN A 483 2.98 -16.69 17.42
N VAL A 484 2.37 -15.87 18.30
CA VAL A 484 0.95 -15.97 18.68
C VAL A 484 0.06 -15.75 17.45
N LEU A 485 0.36 -14.76 16.63
CA LEU A 485 -0.38 -14.49 15.40
C LEU A 485 -0.32 -15.66 14.42
N ALA A 486 0.88 -16.21 14.18
CA ALA A 486 1.07 -17.37 13.30
C ALA A 486 0.37 -18.63 13.80
N ALA A 487 0.25 -18.80 15.11
CA ALA A 487 -0.50 -19.91 15.72
C ALA A 487 -2.02 -19.70 15.73
N THR A 488 -2.48 -18.47 15.53
CA THR A 488 -3.91 -18.10 15.55
C THR A 488 -4.52 -18.06 14.15
N LEU A 489 -3.77 -17.54 13.20
CA LEU A 489 -4.23 -17.43 11.81
C LEU A 489 -3.78 -18.64 10.98
N PRO A 490 -4.68 -19.24 10.20
CA PRO A 490 -4.30 -20.28 9.26
C PRO A 490 -3.38 -19.70 8.17
N PRO A 491 -2.55 -20.54 7.53
CA PRO A 491 -1.80 -20.15 6.35
C PRO A 491 -2.75 -19.57 5.30
N ARG A 492 -2.49 -18.34 4.86
CA ARG A 492 -3.37 -17.63 3.91
C ARG A 492 -3.48 -18.34 2.57
N TRP A 493 -2.38 -18.91 2.11
CA TRP A 493 -2.27 -19.50 0.79
C TRP A 493 -2.13 -21.01 0.86
N SER A 494 -2.85 -21.72 0.00
CA SER A 494 -2.65 -23.14 -0.19
C SER A 494 -1.21 -23.43 -0.70
N PRO A 495 -0.69 -24.65 -0.52
CA PRO A 495 0.59 -25.03 -1.10
C PRO A 495 0.65 -24.78 -2.61
N ALA A 496 -0.46 -25.06 -3.33
CA ALA A 496 -0.54 -24.85 -4.77
C ALA A 496 -0.41 -23.37 -5.16
N LEU A 497 -1.07 -22.46 -4.44
CA LEU A 497 -0.94 -21.02 -4.68
C LEU A 497 0.48 -20.51 -4.38
N ARG A 498 1.13 -21.00 -3.32
CA ARG A 498 2.51 -20.63 -3.01
C ARG A 498 3.48 -21.09 -4.09
N GLU A 499 3.30 -22.32 -4.61
CA GLU A 499 4.09 -22.83 -5.72
C GLU A 499 3.83 -22.02 -7.01
N ALA A 500 2.58 -21.66 -7.29
CA ALA A 500 2.24 -20.80 -8.42
C ALA A 500 2.92 -19.43 -8.33
N PHE A 501 2.98 -18.80 -7.15
CA PHE A 501 3.71 -17.55 -6.96
C PHE A 501 5.22 -17.72 -7.18
N ALA A 502 5.80 -18.81 -6.68
CA ALA A 502 7.21 -19.12 -6.92
C ALA A 502 7.48 -19.33 -8.42
N GLU A 503 6.58 -20.02 -9.13
CA GLU A 503 6.70 -20.25 -10.57
C GLU A 503 6.58 -18.93 -11.36
N VAL A 504 5.61 -18.07 -11.03
CA VAL A 504 5.51 -16.72 -11.63
C VAL A 504 6.83 -15.96 -11.49
N HIS A 505 7.42 -15.98 -10.30
CA HIS A 505 8.71 -15.34 -10.06
C HIS A 505 9.81 -15.93 -10.97
N ARG A 506 9.92 -17.27 -11.04
CA ARG A 506 10.90 -17.96 -11.91
C ARG A 506 10.72 -17.63 -13.40
N GLN A 507 9.49 -17.41 -13.86
CA GLN A 507 9.22 -17.03 -15.25
C GLN A 507 9.71 -15.61 -15.58
N PHE A 508 9.57 -14.68 -14.65
CA PHE A 508 10.05 -13.31 -14.82
C PHE A 508 11.55 -13.16 -14.55
N ASP A 509 12.06 -13.84 -13.55
CA ASP A 509 13.44 -13.76 -13.09
C ASP A 509 14.06 -15.17 -12.93
N PRO A 510 14.36 -15.84 -14.05
CA PRO A 510 14.95 -17.19 -14.02
C PRO A 510 16.34 -17.23 -13.39
N THR A 511 17.02 -16.11 -13.29
CA THR A 511 18.36 -16.00 -12.70
C THR A 511 18.35 -15.60 -11.23
N GLY A 512 17.22 -15.15 -10.72
CA GLY A 512 17.04 -14.77 -9.31
C GLY A 512 17.78 -13.51 -8.91
N ILE A 513 17.97 -12.57 -9.84
CA ILE A 513 18.64 -11.28 -9.55
C ILE A 513 17.70 -10.23 -8.96
N LEU A 514 16.39 -10.30 -9.21
CA LEU A 514 15.44 -9.33 -8.74
C LEU A 514 15.08 -9.57 -7.27
N LEU A 515 15.66 -8.76 -6.39
CA LEU A 515 15.39 -8.83 -4.96
C LEU A 515 14.23 -7.90 -4.61
N GLY A 516 13.10 -8.49 -4.23
CA GLY A 516 12.00 -7.73 -3.66
C GLY A 516 12.15 -7.52 -2.16
N GLY A 517 11.50 -6.50 -1.65
CA GLY A 517 11.32 -6.28 -0.21
C GLY A 517 10.21 -7.17 0.38
N ARG A 518 10.23 -8.49 0.14
CA ARG A 518 9.27 -9.45 0.71
C ARG A 518 9.86 -10.26 1.84
#